data_1b01a4ae79e3d30b060bc18bfe940591
#
_entry.id   1b01a4ae79e3d30b060bc18bfe940591
#
_cell.length_a   1.000
_cell.length_b   1.000
_cell.length_c   1.000
_cell.angle_alpha   90.00
_cell.angle_beta   90.00
_cell.angle_gamma   90.00
#
_symmetry.space_group_name_H-M   'P 1'
#
loop_
_entity.id
_entity.type
_entity.pdbx_description
1 polymer ?
#
loop_
_entity_poly.entity_id
_entity_poly.type
_entity_poly.pdbx_seq_one_letter_code
_entity_poly.pdbx_strand_id
1 'polypeptide(L)'
;MKVVRKSMSGGFFNRIGRKLFGRRDVLTSANMKSSYQKCYDSILIIHHRVMVSTGEERERGLEDSVLNSAAIQGFCDVLEYYPNSISKAALAIDYIANFHPFVEGNKRTAFEVAVALLRKGGLELNDDDETFNFIKDVAWGKYDREDIEVWLRCNTHLSNL
;
A
#
# COMPACT_ATOMS: atom_id res chain seq x y z
N MET A 1 -0.34 24.46 19.31
CA MET A 1 0.45 23.28 19.69
C MET A 1 1.23 22.81 18.47
N LYS A 2 2.57 22.94 18.48
CA LYS A 2 3.42 22.52 17.35
C LYS A 2 3.61 21.01 17.43
N VAL A 3 3.07 20.25 16.47
CA VAL A 3 3.39 18.83 16.29
C VAL A 3 4.78 18.75 15.66
N VAL A 4 5.76 18.33 16.45
CA VAL A 4 7.11 18.04 15.99
C VAL A 4 7.07 16.76 15.17
N ARG A 5 7.21 16.88 13.85
CA ARG A 5 7.46 15.73 12.96
C ARG A 5 8.81 15.14 13.32
N LYS A 6 8.81 14.00 14.01
CA LYS A 6 10.02 13.22 14.25
C LYS A 6 10.43 12.56 12.93
N SER A 7 11.54 12.98 12.37
CA SER A 7 12.22 12.31 11.26
C SER A 7 12.55 10.86 11.68
N MET A 8 11.91 9.89 11.08
CA MET A 8 12.22 8.47 11.28
C MET A 8 13.41 8.12 10.40
N SER A 9 14.61 8.25 10.98
CA SER A 9 15.86 7.77 10.37
C SER A 9 15.86 6.25 10.25
N GLY A 10 16.55 5.73 9.21
CA GLY A 10 16.59 4.32 8.75
C GLY A 10 16.87 3.20 9.77
N GLY A 11 16.91 3.49 11.07
CA GLY A 11 17.09 2.50 12.12
C GLY A 11 15.85 1.66 12.46
N PHE A 12 14.64 2.13 12.11
CA PHE A 12 13.40 1.43 12.47
C PHE A 12 13.18 0.18 11.62
N PHE A 13 13.45 0.26 10.32
CA PHE A 13 13.32 -0.88 9.40
C PHE A 13 14.30 -2.03 9.74
N ASN A 14 15.51 -1.71 10.17
CA ASN A 14 16.52 -2.72 10.54
C ASN A 14 16.18 -3.46 11.86
N ARG A 15 15.34 -2.90 12.71
CA ARG A 15 15.00 -3.49 14.02
C ARG A 15 13.84 -4.47 13.94
N ILE A 16 12.87 -4.25 13.03
CA ILE A 16 11.74 -5.17 12.79
C ILE A 16 12.22 -6.44 12.09
N GLY A 17 13.08 -6.31 11.07
CA GLY A 17 13.62 -7.44 10.33
C GLY A 17 14.41 -8.45 11.18
N ARG A 18 15.11 -8.01 12.24
CA ARG A 18 15.91 -8.91 13.09
C ARG A 18 15.11 -9.69 14.13
N LYS A 19 13.93 -9.26 14.51
CA LYS A 19 13.13 -9.93 15.56
C LYS A 19 12.23 -11.04 15.04
N LEU A 20 12.00 -11.10 13.72
CA LEU A 20 11.11 -12.07 13.06
C LEU A 20 11.84 -13.28 12.46
N PHE A 21 13.17 -13.28 12.40
CA PHE A 21 13.95 -14.38 11.86
C PHE A 21 14.29 -15.46 12.91
N GLY A 22 13.25 -16.17 13.36
CA GLY A 22 13.37 -17.46 13.99
C GLY A 22 12.92 -18.56 13.03
N ARG A 23 13.87 -19.14 12.28
CA ARG A 23 13.74 -20.38 11.48
C ARG A 23 12.51 -20.45 10.57
N ARG A 24 12.71 -20.24 9.25
CA ARG A 24 12.10 -21.11 8.21
C ARG A 24 12.53 -20.74 6.81
N ASP A 25 12.87 -21.79 6.08
CA ASP A 25 12.89 -21.95 4.62
C ASP A 25 13.68 -20.92 3.81
N VAL A 26 14.83 -21.41 3.33
CA VAL A 26 15.67 -20.79 2.31
C VAL A 26 14.86 -20.65 1.01
N LEU A 27 14.04 -19.61 0.93
CA LEU A 27 13.68 -19.07 -0.35
C LEU A 27 14.98 -18.58 -0.99
N THR A 28 15.40 -19.22 -2.05
CA THR A 28 16.62 -18.84 -2.77
C THR A 28 16.56 -17.37 -3.10
N SER A 29 17.67 -16.64 -3.03
CA SER A 29 17.75 -15.20 -3.30
C SER A 29 17.16 -14.79 -4.66
N ALA A 30 17.10 -15.72 -5.59
CA ALA A 30 16.45 -15.55 -6.90
C ALA A 30 14.92 -15.51 -6.80
N ASN A 31 14.28 -16.30 -5.93
CA ASN A 31 12.83 -16.26 -5.74
C ASN A 31 12.38 -15.02 -4.98
N MET A 32 13.16 -14.52 -4.03
CA MET A 32 12.88 -13.26 -3.33
C MET A 32 12.95 -12.06 -4.28
N LYS A 33 13.98 -11.98 -5.12
CA LYS A 33 14.10 -10.92 -6.15
C LYS A 33 12.94 -10.97 -7.15
N SER A 34 12.47 -12.16 -7.53
CA SER A 34 11.34 -12.32 -8.44
C SER A 34 10.01 -11.88 -7.80
N SER A 35 9.77 -12.15 -6.51
CA SER A 35 8.56 -11.71 -5.80
C SER A 35 8.55 -10.21 -5.60
N TYR A 36 9.64 -9.65 -5.13
CA TYR A 36 9.84 -8.21 -4.97
C TYR A 36 9.61 -7.46 -6.28
N GLN A 37 10.28 -7.87 -7.37
CA GLN A 37 10.14 -7.19 -8.66
C GLN A 37 8.70 -7.24 -9.18
N LYS A 38 8.02 -8.38 -9.03
CA LYS A 38 6.59 -8.50 -9.39
C LYS A 38 5.70 -7.56 -8.57
N CYS A 39 5.97 -7.43 -7.28
CA CYS A 39 5.25 -6.49 -6.42
C CYS A 39 5.43 -5.05 -6.90
N TYR A 40 6.68 -4.63 -7.08
CA TYR A 40 7.03 -3.30 -7.54
C TYR A 40 6.37 -2.97 -8.89
N ASP A 41 6.55 -3.83 -9.88
CA ASP A 41 5.99 -3.67 -11.22
C ASP A 41 4.44 -3.64 -11.19
N SER A 42 3.82 -4.45 -10.33
CA SER A 42 2.36 -4.45 -10.17
C SER A 42 1.82 -3.11 -9.68
N ILE A 43 2.51 -2.47 -8.75
CA ILE A 43 2.10 -1.15 -8.24
C ILE A 43 2.23 -0.09 -9.35
N LEU A 44 3.31 -0.11 -10.12
CA LEU A 44 3.47 0.82 -11.25
C LEU A 44 2.39 0.62 -12.32
N ILE A 45 2.06 -0.63 -12.66
CA ILE A 45 0.99 -0.95 -13.61
C ILE A 45 -0.37 -0.45 -13.10
N ILE A 46 -0.67 -0.67 -11.83
CA ILE A 46 -1.92 -0.19 -11.22
C ILE A 46 -1.97 1.33 -11.26
N HIS A 47 -0.89 2.00 -10.85
CA HIS A 47 -0.80 3.46 -10.90
C HIS A 47 -1.03 4.01 -12.32
N HIS A 48 -0.31 3.48 -13.30
CA HIS A 48 -0.49 3.87 -14.71
C HIS A 48 -1.96 3.74 -15.15
N ARG A 49 -2.61 2.60 -14.87
CA ARG A 49 -4.03 2.39 -15.22
C ARG A 49 -4.95 3.38 -14.53
N VAL A 50 -4.73 3.66 -13.26
CA VAL A 50 -5.48 4.66 -12.50
C VAL A 50 -5.37 6.03 -13.17
N MET A 51 -4.16 6.47 -13.47
CA MET A 51 -3.93 7.78 -14.08
C MET A 51 -4.54 7.90 -15.48
N VAL A 52 -4.44 6.86 -16.30
CA VAL A 52 -5.02 6.85 -17.66
C VAL A 52 -6.55 6.83 -17.62
N SER A 53 -7.15 6.09 -16.67
CA SER A 53 -8.62 5.91 -16.61
C SER A 53 -9.37 7.02 -15.89
N THR A 54 -8.74 7.64 -14.88
CA THR A 54 -9.40 8.58 -13.97
C THR A 54 -8.67 9.92 -13.84
N GLY A 55 -7.51 10.07 -14.47
CA GLY A 55 -6.69 11.28 -14.41
C GLY A 55 -7.37 12.46 -15.08
N GLU A 56 -7.29 13.63 -14.44
CA GLU A 56 -7.70 14.88 -15.03
C GLU A 56 -6.72 15.30 -16.14
N GLU A 57 -7.17 16.22 -17.02
CA GLU A 57 -6.31 16.71 -18.12
C GLU A 57 -4.96 17.28 -17.63
N ARG A 58 -4.96 17.94 -16.46
CA ARG A 58 -3.77 18.48 -15.79
C ARG A 58 -2.78 17.40 -15.32
N GLU A 59 -3.22 16.14 -15.21
CA GLU A 59 -2.43 15.00 -14.75
C GLU A 59 -1.80 14.22 -15.91
N ARG A 60 -2.09 14.60 -17.17
CA ARG A 60 -1.52 13.95 -18.36
C ARG A 60 0.00 14.04 -18.37
N GLY A 61 0.64 12.92 -18.65
CA GLY A 61 2.10 12.80 -18.66
C GLY A 61 2.72 12.51 -17.29
N LEU A 62 1.89 12.34 -16.24
CA LEU A 62 2.33 11.96 -14.90
C LEU A 62 2.13 10.48 -14.59
N GLU A 63 1.63 9.69 -15.54
CA GLU A 63 1.23 8.29 -15.36
C GLU A 63 2.37 7.39 -14.88
N ASP A 64 3.62 7.75 -15.18
CA ASP A 64 4.81 6.99 -14.78
C ASP A 64 5.71 7.80 -13.83
N SER A 65 5.21 8.90 -13.25
CA SER A 65 6.00 9.83 -12.45
C SER A 65 6.15 9.37 -11.00
N VAL A 66 7.18 8.59 -10.73
CA VAL A 66 7.57 8.15 -9.38
C VAL A 66 8.36 9.25 -8.68
N LEU A 67 7.85 9.73 -7.53
CA LEU A 67 8.47 10.73 -6.68
C LEU A 67 9.34 10.09 -5.58
N ASN A 68 8.84 9.01 -4.98
CA ASN A 68 9.47 8.34 -3.85
C ASN A 68 9.46 6.82 -4.04
N SER A 69 10.42 6.33 -4.81
CA SER A 69 10.57 4.88 -5.06
C SER A 69 10.86 4.08 -3.78
N ALA A 70 11.49 4.70 -2.77
CA ALA A 70 11.78 4.03 -1.50
C ALA A 70 10.52 3.64 -0.73
N ALA A 71 9.42 4.37 -0.89
CA ALA A 71 8.13 3.99 -0.31
C ALA A 71 7.58 2.71 -0.95
N ILE A 72 7.63 2.59 -2.29
CA ILE A 72 7.22 1.36 -2.99
C ILE A 72 8.12 0.19 -2.61
N GLN A 73 9.43 0.42 -2.54
CA GLN A 73 10.41 -0.59 -2.13
C GLN A 73 10.12 -1.09 -0.71
N GLY A 74 9.96 -0.17 0.24
CA GLY A 74 9.68 -0.52 1.63
C GLY A 74 8.38 -1.30 1.80
N PHE A 75 7.34 -0.96 1.03
CA PHE A 75 6.10 -1.74 0.98
C PHE A 75 6.36 -3.17 0.48
N CYS A 76 7.04 -3.33 -0.66
CA CYS A 76 7.31 -4.65 -1.24
C CYS A 76 8.20 -5.52 -0.34
N ASP A 77 9.15 -4.92 0.37
CA ASP A 77 10.06 -5.63 1.28
C ASP A 77 9.33 -6.25 2.48
N VAL A 78 8.25 -5.60 2.94
CA VAL A 78 7.54 -6.05 4.15
C VAL A 78 6.22 -6.77 3.86
N LEU A 79 5.70 -6.72 2.63
CA LEU A 79 4.38 -7.24 2.26
C LEU A 79 4.18 -8.71 2.65
N GLU A 80 5.21 -9.55 2.46
CA GLU A 80 5.12 -10.98 2.70
C GLU A 80 5.10 -11.35 4.21
N TYR A 81 5.45 -10.41 5.09
CA TYR A 81 5.38 -10.63 6.54
C TYR A 81 3.96 -10.46 7.11
N TYR A 82 3.03 -9.92 6.31
CA TYR A 82 1.65 -9.72 6.73
C TYR A 82 0.82 -10.98 6.43
N PRO A 83 0.05 -11.50 7.41
CA PRO A 83 -0.48 -12.87 7.34
C PRO A 83 -1.70 -13.02 6.41
N ASN A 84 -2.47 -11.97 6.22
CA ASN A 84 -3.75 -12.05 5.51
C ASN A 84 -3.97 -10.85 4.57
N SER A 85 -4.98 -10.94 3.72
CA SER A 85 -5.30 -9.93 2.71
C SER A 85 -5.70 -8.59 3.30
N ILE A 86 -6.38 -8.56 4.45
CA ILE A 86 -6.80 -7.32 5.12
C ILE A 86 -5.56 -6.58 5.64
N SER A 87 -4.67 -7.26 6.36
CA SER A 87 -3.44 -6.65 6.86
C SER A 87 -2.53 -6.17 5.72
N LYS A 88 -2.48 -6.92 4.61
CA LYS A 88 -1.75 -6.49 3.40
C LYS A 88 -2.38 -5.27 2.74
N ALA A 89 -3.70 -5.19 2.68
CA ALA A 89 -4.42 -4.05 2.14
C ALA A 89 -4.27 -2.80 3.03
N ALA A 90 -4.33 -2.96 4.36
CA ALA A 90 -4.05 -1.88 5.30
C ALA A 90 -2.63 -1.31 5.12
N LEU A 91 -1.65 -2.20 4.96
CA LEU A 91 -0.27 -1.81 4.65
C LEU A 91 -0.18 -1.00 3.35
N ALA A 92 -0.89 -1.43 2.29
CA ALA A 92 -0.88 -0.73 1.01
C ALA A 92 -1.48 0.68 1.11
N ILE A 93 -2.61 0.82 1.80
CA ILE A 93 -3.23 2.14 2.03
C ILE A 93 -2.27 3.03 2.81
N ASP A 94 -1.71 2.54 3.92
CA ASP A 94 -0.78 3.30 4.76
C ASP A 94 0.46 3.77 3.96
N TYR A 95 1.13 2.87 3.23
CA TYR A 95 2.34 3.22 2.49
C TYR A 95 2.07 4.15 1.31
N ILE A 96 1.04 3.90 0.53
CA ILE A 96 0.83 4.65 -0.71
C ILE A 96 0.13 5.99 -0.41
N ALA A 97 -0.85 6.03 0.50
CA ALA A 97 -1.56 7.26 0.82
C ALA A 97 -0.71 8.21 1.69
N ASN A 98 0.11 7.70 2.62
CA ASN A 98 0.89 8.54 3.53
C ASN A 98 2.27 8.94 2.99
N PHE A 99 2.97 8.04 2.29
CA PHE A 99 4.34 8.32 1.83
C PHE A 99 4.41 8.89 0.42
N HIS A 100 3.26 9.02 -0.27
CA HIS A 100 3.14 9.69 -1.56
C HIS A 100 4.22 9.27 -2.56
N PRO A 101 4.25 7.98 -2.98
CA PRO A 101 5.27 7.49 -3.91
C PRO A 101 5.19 8.10 -5.30
N PHE A 102 4.04 8.66 -5.67
CA PHE A 102 3.80 9.26 -6.99
C PHE A 102 3.58 10.77 -6.87
N VAL A 103 3.77 11.49 -7.97
CA VAL A 103 3.49 12.92 -8.06
C VAL A 103 2.00 13.19 -7.85
N GLU A 104 1.14 12.41 -8.49
CA GLU A 104 -0.32 12.48 -8.37
C GLU A 104 -0.92 11.07 -8.25
N GLY A 105 -2.22 10.96 -8.00
CA GLY A 105 -2.95 9.68 -8.02
C GLY A 105 -2.73 8.76 -6.80
N ASN A 106 -1.99 9.19 -5.77
CA ASN A 106 -1.63 8.32 -4.64
C ASN A 106 -2.84 7.69 -3.94
N LYS A 107 -3.91 8.44 -3.67
CA LYS A 107 -5.12 7.92 -2.99
C LYS A 107 -5.86 6.89 -3.84
N ARG A 108 -6.00 7.16 -5.14
CA ARG A 108 -6.64 6.23 -6.10
C ARG A 108 -5.80 4.96 -6.26
N THR A 109 -4.49 5.09 -6.33
CA THR A 109 -3.57 3.94 -6.40
C THR A 109 -3.60 3.13 -5.11
N ALA A 110 -3.64 3.78 -3.93
CA ALA A 110 -3.77 3.10 -2.64
C ALA A 110 -5.05 2.23 -2.59
N PHE A 111 -6.18 2.79 -3.03
CA PHE A 111 -7.45 2.06 -3.15
C PHE A 111 -7.32 0.84 -4.06
N GLU A 112 -6.84 1.01 -5.28
CA GLU A 112 -6.77 -0.08 -6.27
C GLU A 112 -5.79 -1.18 -5.86
N VAL A 113 -4.67 -0.84 -5.23
CA VAL A 113 -3.73 -1.84 -4.69
C VAL A 113 -4.37 -2.60 -3.53
N ALA A 114 -5.08 -1.92 -2.64
CA ALA A 114 -5.80 -2.56 -1.54
C ALA A 114 -6.89 -3.50 -2.06
N VAL A 115 -7.70 -3.08 -3.03
CA VAL A 115 -8.73 -3.91 -3.69
C VAL A 115 -8.11 -5.15 -4.32
N ALA A 116 -6.97 -5.01 -5.03
CA ALA A 116 -6.28 -6.15 -5.64
C ALA A 116 -5.80 -7.17 -4.59
N LEU A 117 -5.33 -6.70 -3.43
CA LEU A 117 -4.88 -7.55 -2.33
C LEU A 117 -6.05 -8.23 -1.61
N LEU A 118 -7.17 -7.52 -1.41
CA LEU A 118 -8.38 -8.07 -0.80
C LEU A 118 -9.00 -9.16 -1.68
N ARG A 119 -9.11 -8.92 -3.00
CA ARG A 119 -9.62 -9.91 -3.97
C ARG A 119 -8.83 -11.20 -3.99
N LYS A 120 -7.52 -11.15 -3.80
CA LYS A 120 -6.70 -12.37 -3.62
C LYS A 120 -7.10 -13.19 -2.40
N GLY A 121 -7.70 -12.57 -1.40
CA GLY A 121 -8.26 -13.22 -0.21
C GLY A 121 -9.76 -13.52 -0.31
N GLY A 122 -10.39 -13.33 -1.48
CA GLY A 122 -11.83 -13.53 -1.67
C GLY A 122 -12.69 -12.44 -0.99
N LEU A 123 -12.14 -11.25 -0.80
CA LEU A 123 -12.82 -10.11 -0.18
C LEU A 123 -13.01 -8.98 -1.19
N GLU A 124 -14.10 -8.26 -1.02
CA GLU A 124 -14.39 -7.04 -1.77
C GLU A 124 -14.52 -5.85 -0.83
N LEU A 125 -14.09 -4.69 -1.30
CA LEU A 125 -14.24 -3.39 -0.65
C LEU A 125 -15.18 -2.54 -1.50
N ASN A 126 -16.09 -1.82 -0.87
CA ASN A 126 -16.99 -0.93 -1.59
C ASN A 126 -16.21 0.21 -2.26
N ASP A 127 -16.58 0.49 -3.51
CA ASP A 127 -16.10 1.67 -4.26
C ASP A 127 -17.15 2.77 -4.12
N ASP A 128 -17.13 3.47 -2.99
CA ASP A 128 -18.07 4.50 -2.62
C ASP A 128 -17.37 5.71 -1.99
N ASP A 129 -18.15 6.78 -1.80
CA ASP A 129 -17.65 8.03 -1.23
C ASP A 129 -17.13 7.86 0.20
N GLU A 130 -17.66 6.92 0.98
CA GLU A 130 -17.22 6.64 2.35
C GLU A 130 -15.79 6.07 2.34
N THR A 131 -15.56 5.07 1.51
CA THR A 131 -14.24 4.46 1.32
C THR A 131 -13.22 5.49 0.81
N PHE A 132 -13.61 6.31 -0.15
CA PHE A 132 -12.72 7.33 -0.69
C PHE A 132 -12.38 8.41 0.34
N ASN A 133 -13.36 8.87 1.14
CA ASN A 133 -13.14 9.82 2.21
C ASN A 133 -12.27 9.25 3.33
N PHE A 134 -12.43 7.97 3.67
CA PHE A 134 -11.56 7.30 4.62
C PHE A 134 -10.10 7.30 4.17
N ILE A 135 -9.81 6.89 2.92
CA ILE A 135 -8.44 6.91 2.37
C ILE A 135 -7.85 8.33 2.33
N LYS A 136 -8.69 9.33 2.07
CA LYS A 136 -8.29 10.73 2.11
C LYS A 136 -7.91 11.16 3.54
N ASP A 137 -8.65 10.71 4.54
CA ASP A 137 -8.36 10.98 5.94
C ASP A 137 -7.09 10.26 6.42
N VAL A 138 -6.82 9.05 5.93
CA VAL A 138 -5.53 8.37 6.13
C VAL A 138 -4.39 9.21 5.56
N ALA A 139 -4.51 9.72 4.34
CA ALA A 139 -3.49 10.56 3.72
C ALA A 139 -3.25 11.89 4.47
N TRP A 140 -4.19 12.31 5.31
CA TRP A 140 -4.03 13.44 6.23
C TRP A 140 -3.46 13.06 7.59
N GLY A 141 -3.13 11.76 7.80
CA GLY A 141 -2.55 11.24 9.04
C GLY A 141 -3.53 11.15 10.21
N LYS A 142 -4.83 11.01 9.93
CA LYS A 142 -5.86 10.86 10.98
C LYS A 142 -5.90 9.46 11.57
N TYR A 143 -5.47 8.46 10.81
CA TYR A 143 -5.54 7.05 11.15
C TYR A 143 -4.16 6.40 11.03
N ASP A 144 -3.83 5.53 11.97
CA ASP A 144 -2.66 4.65 11.87
C ASP A 144 -3.03 3.33 11.17
N ARG A 145 -2.05 2.43 11.04
CA ARG A 145 -2.24 1.15 10.32
C ARG A 145 -3.23 0.24 11.03
N GLU A 146 -3.23 0.21 12.34
CA GLU A 146 -4.15 -0.56 13.16
C GLU A 146 -5.58 -0.08 12.95
N ASP A 147 -5.82 1.21 12.91
CA ASP A 147 -7.11 1.82 12.59
C ASP A 147 -7.58 1.45 11.17
N ILE A 148 -6.68 1.49 10.20
CA ILE A 148 -6.97 1.10 8.81
C ILE A 148 -7.37 -0.38 8.74
N GLU A 149 -6.68 -1.25 9.47
CA GLU A 149 -7.00 -2.68 9.49
C GLU A 149 -8.37 -2.94 10.12
N VAL A 150 -8.70 -2.26 11.23
CA VAL A 150 -10.02 -2.35 11.88
C VAL A 150 -11.11 -1.86 10.94
N TRP A 151 -10.90 -0.71 10.29
CA TRP A 151 -11.87 -0.16 9.34
C TRP A 151 -12.11 -1.12 8.17
N LEU A 152 -11.06 -1.69 7.57
CA LEU A 152 -11.19 -2.67 6.49
C LEU A 152 -11.96 -3.92 6.92
N ARG A 153 -11.77 -4.42 8.15
CA ARG A 153 -12.53 -5.56 8.68
C ARG A 153 -14.03 -5.29 8.73
N CYS A 154 -14.43 -4.06 9.00
CA CYS A 154 -15.83 -3.64 9.09
C CYS A 154 -16.45 -3.34 7.72
N ASN A 155 -15.65 -2.98 6.72
CA ASN A 155 -16.12 -2.48 5.42
C ASN A 155 -15.80 -3.41 4.24
N THR A 156 -15.29 -4.63 4.50
CA THR A 156 -15.11 -5.67 3.49
C THR A 156 -16.13 -6.78 3.65
N HIS A 157 -16.51 -7.40 2.55
CA HIS A 157 -17.42 -8.54 2.51
C HIS A 157 -16.85 -9.64 1.61
N LEU A 158 -17.40 -10.85 1.73
CA LEU A 158 -17.01 -11.98 0.86
C LEU A 158 -17.41 -11.67 -0.58
N SER A 159 -16.49 -11.92 -1.50
CA SER A 159 -16.79 -11.85 -2.93
C SER A 159 -17.82 -12.91 -3.29
N ASN A 160 -18.93 -12.48 -3.88
CA ASN A 160 -19.93 -13.39 -4.44
C ASN A 160 -19.35 -13.96 -5.75
N LEU A 161 -18.66 -15.10 -5.65
CA LEU A 161 -18.26 -15.91 -6.80
C LEU A 161 -19.42 -16.73 -7.33
#